data_1bb0b486528f86c4261936b5630a2469
#
_entry.id   1bb0b486528f86c4261936b5630a2469
#
_cell.length_a   1.000
_cell.length_b   1.000
_cell.length_c   1.000
_cell.angle_alpha   90.00
_cell.angle_beta   90.00
_cell.angle_gamma   90.00
#
_symmetry.space_group_name_H-M   'P 1'
#
loop_
_entity.id
_entity.type
_entity.pdbx_description
1 polymer ?
#
loop_
_entity_poly.entity_id
_entity_poly.type
_entity_poly.pdbx_seq_one_letter_code
_entity_poly.pdbx_strand_id
1 'polypeptide(L)'
;MRAKDLAIEAELKQSFLANMSHEIRTPLNAIVGFSNLLVSEDDLPDEEKADFINTINTNCELLLKLINDILELSRIESGNMTFSYSTCNLNNWVDSMYMTHSLLIPKEIEFIKEVPDAAFFINTDVNRLSQIMTNFLNNATKFTKSGYIKLGYEIDFSTYEVSIYVEDTGKGIPKEEQRMIFERFYKQDEFVQGTGLGLSISMVIAEKLGGKISVASEIGKGSRFTFLLPYHNESEEVFSAG
;
A
#
# COMPACT_ATOMS: atom_id res chain seq x y z
N MET A 1 19.69 -3.72 -30.11
CA MET A 1 18.83 -3.17 -29.06
C MET A 1 17.64 -4.09 -28.81
N ARG A 2 16.72 -4.32 -29.76
CA ARG A 2 15.50 -5.13 -29.57
C ARG A 2 15.65 -6.55 -28.99
N ALA A 3 16.68 -7.33 -29.36
CA ALA A 3 16.84 -8.71 -28.88
C ALA A 3 17.29 -8.77 -27.40
N LYS A 4 18.07 -7.80 -26.93
CA LYS A 4 18.52 -7.70 -25.54
C LYS A 4 17.39 -7.23 -24.64
N ASP A 5 16.56 -6.33 -25.14
CA ASP A 5 15.39 -5.81 -24.40
C ASP A 5 14.33 -6.91 -24.21
N LEU A 6 14.08 -7.73 -25.26
CA LEU A 6 13.19 -8.90 -25.19
C LEU A 6 13.70 -9.99 -24.23
N ALA A 7 15.01 -10.20 -24.16
CA ALA A 7 15.59 -11.17 -23.23
C ALA A 7 15.43 -10.71 -21.77
N ILE A 8 15.68 -9.44 -21.48
CA ILE A 8 15.48 -8.84 -20.15
C ILE A 8 13.99 -8.91 -19.74
N GLU A 9 13.07 -8.59 -20.65
CA GLU A 9 11.63 -8.69 -20.38
C GLU A 9 11.19 -10.12 -20.08
N ALA A 10 11.72 -11.10 -20.82
CA ALA A 10 11.45 -12.53 -20.59
C ALA A 10 11.99 -13.00 -19.23
N GLU A 11 13.21 -12.59 -18.84
CA GLU A 11 13.78 -12.90 -17.52
C GLU A 11 12.96 -12.30 -16.38
N LEU A 12 12.55 -11.02 -16.49
CA LEU A 12 11.71 -10.37 -15.50
C LEU A 12 10.36 -11.08 -15.35
N LYS A 13 9.75 -11.50 -16.46
CA LYS A 13 8.48 -12.24 -16.44
C LYS A 13 8.64 -13.63 -15.83
N GLN A 14 9.74 -14.31 -16.08
CA GLN A 14 10.03 -15.62 -15.49
C GLN A 14 10.29 -15.51 -13.98
N SER A 15 11.07 -14.52 -13.54
CA SER A 15 11.29 -14.22 -12.13
C SER A 15 9.99 -13.86 -11.40
N PHE A 16 9.13 -13.06 -12.03
CA PHE A 16 7.81 -12.73 -11.51
C PHE A 16 6.95 -13.97 -11.26
N LEU A 17 6.85 -14.90 -12.25
CA LEU A 17 6.08 -16.13 -12.12
C LEU A 17 6.66 -17.08 -11.04
N ALA A 18 7.99 -17.15 -10.92
CA ALA A 18 8.64 -17.94 -9.89
C ALA A 18 8.33 -17.39 -8.48
N ASN A 19 8.45 -16.07 -8.30
CA ASN A 19 8.12 -15.40 -7.03
C ASN A 19 6.63 -15.56 -6.67
N MET A 20 5.72 -15.38 -7.64
CA MET A 20 4.29 -15.64 -7.44
C MET A 20 4.03 -17.07 -6.93
N SER A 21 4.66 -18.06 -7.59
CA SER A 21 4.48 -19.47 -7.21
C SER A 21 4.94 -19.73 -5.79
N HIS A 22 6.04 -19.10 -5.36
CA HIS A 22 6.56 -19.19 -3.99
C HIS A 22 5.62 -18.53 -2.99
N GLU A 23 5.18 -17.28 -3.26
CA GLU A 23 4.28 -16.52 -2.39
C GLU A 23 2.89 -17.14 -2.25
N ILE A 24 2.41 -17.89 -3.24
CA ILE A 24 1.17 -18.67 -3.17
C ILE A 24 1.38 -19.96 -2.35
N ARG A 25 2.51 -20.64 -2.55
CA ARG A 25 2.77 -21.96 -1.94
C ARG A 25 2.87 -21.87 -0.41
N THR A 26 3.50 -20.82 0.12
CA THR A 26 3.73 -20.66 1.56
C THR A 26 2.41 -20.62 2.36
N PRO A 27 1.45 -19.69 2.10
CA PRO A 27 0.17 -19.69 2.80
C PRO A 27 -0.67 -20.93 2.51
N LEU A 28 -0.62 -21.47 1.29
CA LEU A 28 -1.36 -22.68 0.95
C LEU A 28 -0.88 -23.88 1.78
N ASN A 29 0.43 -24.07 1.94
CA ASN A 29 0.99 -25.14 2.76
C ASN A 29 0.60 -24.97 4.23
N ALA A 30 0.56 -23.73 4.76
CA ALA A 30 0.09 -23.48 6.11
C ALA A 30 -1.39 -23.85 6.29
N ILE A 31 -2.27 -23.44 5.35
CA ILE A 31 -3.69 -23.80 5.36
C ILE A 31 -3.86 -25.33 5.38
N VAL A 32 -3.21 -26.04 4.45
CA VAL A 32 -3.29 -27.51 4.36
C VAL A 32 -2.72 -28.18 5.59
N GLY A 33 -1.56 -27.71 6.09
CA GLY A 33 -0.91 -28.30 7.27
C GLY A 33 -1.76 -28.18 8.53
N PHE A 34 -2.24 -26.99 8.87
CA PHE A 34 -3.08 -26.79 10.05
C PHE A 34 -4.48 -27.42 9.91
N SER A 35 -5.03 -27.49 8.70
CA SER A 35 -6.27 -28.23 8.45
C SER A 35 -6.12 -29.72 8.70
N ASN A 36 -5.00 -30.32 8.27
CA ASN A 36 -4.70 -31.72 8.54
C ASN A 36 -4.53 -32.01 10.04
N LEU A 37 -3.85 -31.11 10.78
CA LEU A 37 -3.70 -31.24 12.22
C LEU A 37 -5.05 -31.21 12.94
N LEU A 38 -5.96 -30.30 12.56
CA LEU A 38 -7.32 -30.21 13.10
C LEU A 38 -8.14 -31.50 12.88
N VAL A 39 -7.87 -32.25 11.80
CA VAL A 39 -8.59 -33.47 11.46
C VAL A 39 -7.94 -34.71 12.10
N SER A 40 -6.61 -34.73 12.26
CA SER A 40 -5.86 -35.93 12.72
C SER A 40 -5.74 -36.04 14.21
N GLU A 41 -5.94 -34.98 14.99
CA GLU A 41 -5.79 -34.95 16.43
C GLU A 41 -7.16 -34.77 17.11
N ASP A 42 -7.74 -35.88 17.61
CA ASP A 42 -9.07 -35.88 18.23
C ASP A 42 -9.12 -35.15 19.58
N ASP A 43 -8.00 -35.09 20.32
CA ASP A 43 -7.91 -34.56 21.70
C ASP A 43 -7.20 -33.20 21.78
N LEU A 44 -7.21 -32.38 20.70
CA LEU A 44 -6.66 -31.03 20.75
C LEU A 44 -7.43 -30.14 21.74
N PRO A 45 -6.73 -29.39 22.62
CA PRO A 45 -7.35 -28.35 23.45
C PRO A 45 -8.09 -27.32 22.62
N ASP A 46 -9.20 -26.79 23.12
CA ASP A 46 -10.00 -25.81 22.41
C ASP A 46 -9.22 -24.53 22.06
N GLU A 47 -8.24 -24.14 22.90
CA GLU A 47 -7.35 -23.01 22.67
C GLU A 47 -6.43 -23.26 21.45
N GLU A 48 -5.83 -24.45 21.34
CA GLU A 48 -4.99 -24.81 20.19
C GLU A 48 -5.81 -24.92 18.89
N LYS A 49 -7.05 -25.46 18.98
CA LYS A 49 -7.98 -25.46 17.83
C LYS A 49 -8.27 -24.04 17.34
N ALA A 50 -8.52 -23.12 18.28
CA ALA A 50 -8.77 -21.72 17.95
C ALA A 50 -7.56 -21.06 17.25
N ASP A 51 -6.35 -21.34 17.73
CA ASP A 51 -5.10 -20.84 17.14
C ASP A 51 -4.87 -21.39 15.74
N PHE A 52 -5.14 -22.68 15.50
CA PHE A 52 -5.02 -23.27 14.16
C PHE A 52 -6.04 -22.67 13.19
N ILE A 53 -7.30 -22.51 13.64
CA ILE A 53 -8.35 -21.85 12.84
C ILE A 53 -7.96 -20.40 12.49
N ASN A 54 -7.45 -19.66 13.47
CA ASN A 54 -6.99 -18.29 13.26
C ASN A 54 -5.83 -18.23 12.24
N THR A 55 -4.88 -19.16 12.35
CA THR A 55 -3.76 -19.29 11.42
C THR A 55 -4.24 -19.60 10.00
N ILE A 56 -5.21 -20.51 9.84
CA ILE A 56 -5.83 -20.82 8.55
C ILE A 56 -6.48 -19.59 7.96
N ASN A 57 -7.33 -18.89 8.72
CA ASN A 57 -8.04 -17.71 8.27
C ASN A 57 -7.07 -16.60 7.83
N THR A 58 -6.05 -16.32 8.61
CA THR A 58 -5.02 -15.34 8.30
C THR A 58 -4.28 -15.66 6.99
N ASN A 59 -3.96 -16.93 6.75
CA ASN A 59 -3.32 -17.35 5.49
C ASN A 59 -4.29 -17.33 4.31
N CYS A 60 -5.58 -17.60 4.51
CA CYS A 60 -6.60 -17.41 3.47
C CYS A 60 -6.73 -15.95 3.06
N GLU A 61 -6.77 -15.02 4.01
CA GLU A 61 -6.82 -13.56 3.74
C GLU A 61 -5.58 -13.10 2.98
N LEU A 62 -4.39 -13.57 3.38
CA LEU A 62 -3.14 -13.27 2.68
C LEU A 62 -3.16 -13.77 1.24
N LEU A 63 -3.65 -14.99 1.02
CA LEU A 63 -3.75 -15.58 -0.32
C LEU A 63 -4.75 -14.82 -1.21
N LEU A 64 -5.91 -14.45 -0.67
CA LEU A 64 -6.90 -13.63 -1.38
C LEU A 64 -6.33 -12.27 -1.75
N LYS A 65 -5.61 -11.62 -0.83
CA LYS A 65 -4.93 -10.35 -1.10
C LYS A 65 -3.91 -10.50 -2.22
N LEU A 66 -3.07 -11.56 -2.18
CA LEU A 66 -2.07 -11.81 -3.21
C LEU A 66 -2.72 -12.00 -4.59
N ILE A 67 -3.81 -12.79 -4.67
CA ILE A 67 -4.54 -12.99 -5.93
C ILE A 67 -5.08 -11.65 -6.46
N ASN A 68 -5.68 -10.83 -5.62
CA ASN A 68 -6.19 -9.52 -6.02
C ASN A 68 -5.07 -8.58 -6.49
N ASP A 69 -3.93 -8.55 -5.79
CA ASP A 69 -2.75 -7.76 -6.17
C ASP A 69 -2.22 -8.18 -7.56
N ILE A 70 -2.18 -9.50 -7.84
CA ILE A 70 -1.77 -10.06 -9.14
C ILE A 70 -2.74 -9.69 -10.26
N LEU A 71 -4.05 -9.82 -10.02
CA LEU A 71 -5.08 -9.43 -10.98
C LEU A 71 -5.02 -7.93 -11.28
N GLU A 72 -4.73 -7.12 -10.28
CA GLU A 72 -4.57 -5.68 -10.46
C GLU A 72 -3.33 -5.35 -11.30
N LEU A 73 -2.17 -5.97 -11.01
CA LEU A 73 -0.98 -5.85 -11.83
C LEU A 73 -1.24 -6.26 -13.29
N SER A 74 -1.96 -7.35 -13.50
CA SER A 74 -2.35 -7.80 -14.84
C SER A 74 -3.19 -6.75 -15.59
N ARG A 75 -4.14 -6.08 -14.90
CA ARG A 75 -4.94 -4.99 -15.49
C ARG A 75 -4.10 -3.76 -15.82
N ILE A 76 -3.11 -3.46 -14.98
CA ILE A 76 -2.15 -2.38 -15.20
C ILE A 76 -1.31 -2.66 -16.45
N GLU A 77 -0.70 -3.85 -16.54
CA GLU A 77 0.19 -4.23 -17.65
C GLU A 77 -0.54 -4.33 -18.99
N SER A 78 -1.79 -4.80 -18.98
CA SER A 78 -2.63 -4.86 -20.19
C SER A 78 -3.21 -3.51 -20.62
N GLY A 79 -2.98 -2.43 -19.84
CA GLY A 79 -3.56 -1.10 -20.10
C GLY A 79 -5.07 -1.02 -19.85
N ASN A 80 -5.67 -2.04 -19.26
CA ASN A 80 -7.12 -2.14 -19.01
C ASN A 80 -7.55 -1.53 -17.67
N MET A 81 -6.65 -0.81 -17.00
CA MET A 81 -7.00 -0.12 -15.77
C MET A 81 -7.83 1.13 -16.07
N THR A 82 -9.05 1.17 -15.54
CA THR A 82 -9.94 2.33 -15.68
C THR A 82 -9.82 3.25 -14.47
N PHE A 83 -9.95 4.55 -14.71
CA PHE A 83 -9.96 5.58 -13.68
C PHE A 83 -11.27 6.36 -13.74
N SER A 84 -11.85 6.64 -12.57
CA SER A 84 -13.08 7.41 -12.42
C SER A 84 -12.78 8.69 -11.65
N TYR A 85 -12.52 9.77 -12.37
CA TYR A 85 -12.20 11.06 -11.78
C TYR A 85 -13.45 11.75 -11.25
N SER A 86 -13.32 12.32 -10.05
CA SER A 86 -14.36 13.14 -9.41
C SER A 86 -13.74 14.19 -8.51
N THR A 87 -14.50 15.24 -8.23
CA THR A 87 -14.09 16.28 -7.28
C THR A 87 -14.10 15.69 -5.86
N CYS A 88 -12.96 15.71 -5.22
CA CYS A 88 -12.74 15.20 -3.87
C CYS A 88 -12.42 16.35 -2.91
N ASN A 89 -13.20 16.47 -1.83
CA ASN A 89 -12.83 17.30 -0.67
C ASN A 89 -11.83 16.52 0.19
N LEU A 90 -10.57 16.95 0.20
CA LEU A 90 -9.50 16.23 0.91
C LEU A 90 -9.72 16.16 2.42
N ASN A 91 -10.27 17.21 3.05
CA ASN A 91 -10.55 17.17 4.50
C ASN A 91 -11.54 16.06 4.83
N ASN A 92 -12.67 15.99 4.12
CA ASN A 92 -13.69 14.97 4.33
C ASN A 92 -13.15 13.56 4.00
N TRP A 93 -12.33 13.46 2.98
CA TRP A 93 -11.72 12.19 2.61
C TRP A 93 -10.72 11.72 3.68
N VAL A 94 -9.85 12.60 4.20
CA VAL A 94 -8.93 12.27 5.30
C VAL A 94 -9.71 11.89 6.55
N ASP A 95 -10.83 12.57 6.85
CA ASP A 95 -11.70 12.22 7.97
C ASP A 95 -12.24 10.79 7.85
N SER A 96 -12.71 10.41 6.66
CA SER A 96 -13.19 9.05 6.38
C SER A 96 -12.08 8.00 6.53
N MET A 97 -10.90 8.27 5.98
CA MET A 97 -9.73 7.39 6.13
C MET A 97 -9.32 7.25 7.60
N TYR A 98 -9.28 8.37 8.33
CA TYR A 98 -8.95 8.39 9.75
C TYR A 98 -9.94 7.55 10.56
N MET A 99 -11.24 7.74 10.37
CA MET A 99 -12.29 6.97 11.08
C MET A 99 -12.18 5.47 10.81
N THR A 100 -11.94 5.08 9.55
CA THR A 100 -11.83 3.68 9.17
C THR A 100 -10.59 3.03 9.78
N HIS A 101 -9.43 3.69 9.70
CA HIS A 101 -8.16 3.11 10.15
C HIS A 101 -7.97 3.21 11.67
N SER A 102 -8.63 4.15 12.37
CA SER A 102 -8.58 4.25 13.83
C SER A 102 -9.06 2.97 14.55
N LEU A 103 -9.88 2.15 13.88
CA LEU A 103 -10.34 0.86 14.41
C LEU A 103 -9.32 -0.28 14.22
N LEU A 104 -8.35 -0.09 13.31
CA LEU A 104 -7.36 -1.09 12.93
C LEU A 104 -5.99 -0.84 13.58
N ILE A 105 -5.70 0.40 13.95
CA ILE A 105 -4.43 0.78 14.59
C ILE A 105 -4.49 0.37 16.07
N PRO A 106 -3.46 -0.35 16.59
CA PRO A 106 -3.38 -0.70 18.01
C PRO A 106 -3.45 0.53 18.93
N LYS A 107 -4.11 0.37 20.10
CA LYS A 107 -4.35 1.48 21.05
C LYS A 107 -3.06 2.07 21.65
N GLU A 108 -1.97 1.34 21.59
CA GLU A 108 -0.63 1.74 22.03
C GLU A 108 0.05 2.72 21.06
N ILE A 109 -0.54 2.91 19.88
CA ILE A 109 -0.04 3.83 18.83
C ILE A 109 -1.00 4.99 18.72
N GLU A 110 -0.50 6.20 18.89
CA GLU A 110 -1.28 7.42 18.69
C GLU A 110 -1.54 7.61 17.19
N PHE A 111 -2.82 7.69 16.79
CA PHE A 111 -3.18 8.00 15.40
C PHE A 111 -3.55 9.48 15.27
N ILE A 112 -2.79 10.22 14.49
CA ILE A 112 -2.87 11.68 14.36
C ILE A 112 -3.39 12.03 12.97
N LYS A 113 -4.34 12.98 12.92
CA LYS A 113 -4.81 13.58 11.68
C LYS A 113 -4.25 15.02 11.58
N GLU A 114 -3.62 15.34 10.43
CA GLU A 114 -3.05 16.67 10.19
C GLU A 114 -3.51 17.19 8.82
N VAL A 115 -4.42 18.16 8.84
CA VAL A 115 -5.01 18.76 7.64
C VAL A 115 -5.10 20.29 7.81
N PRO A 116 -5.01 21.07 6.73
CA PRO A 116 -5.29 22.50 6.76
C PRO A 116 -6.73 22.81 7.22
N ASP A 117 -6.94 23.97 7.86
CA ASP A 117 -8.26 24.41 8.31
C ASP A 117 -9.24 24.64 7.14
N ALA A 118 -8.73 25.17 6.03
CA ALA A 118 -9.53 25.41 4.83
C ALA A 118 -9.74 24.11 4.05
N ALA A 119 -10.97 23.90 3.59
CA ALA A 119 -11.28 22.79 2.71
C ALA A 119 -10.54 22.92 1.37
N PHE A 120 -9.91 21.84 0.93
CA PHE A 120 -9.21 21.79 -0.35
C PHE A 120 -9.80 20.71 -1.25
N PHE A 121 -10.00 21.05 -2.51
CA PHE A 121 -10.63 20.17 -3.50
C PHE A 121 -9.65 19.83 -4.61
N ILE A 122 -9.62 18.57 -4.98
CA ILE A 122 -8.85 18.06 -6.12
C ILE A 122 -9.74 17.22 -7.02
N ASN A 123 -9.38 17.14 -8.30
CA ASN A 123 -10.02 16.21 -9.24
C ASN A 123 -9.14 14.93 -9.34
N THR A 124 -9.64 13.83 -8.80
CA THR A 124 -8.87 12.57 -8.75
C THR A 124 -9.80 11.36 -8.71
N ASP A 125 -9.26 10.17 -8.92
CA ASP A 125 -9.95 8.92 -8.59
C ASP A 125 -9.80 8.63 -7.09
N VAL A 126 -10.88 8.87 -6.33
CA VAL A 126 -10.91 8.73 -4.87
C VAL A 126 -10.62 7.30 -4.42
N ASN A 127 -11.05 6.29 -5.19
CA ASN A 127 -10.81 4.88 -4.85
C ASN A 127 -9.33 4.54 -4.99
N ARG A 128 -8.69 5.03 -6.05
CA ARG A 128 -7.25 4.83 -6.28
C ARG A 128 -6.39 5.60 -5.29
N LEU A 129 -6.77 6.82 -4.96
CA LEU A 129 -6.15 7.59 -3.89
C LEU A 129 -6.25 6.83 -2.55
N SER A 130 -7.45 6.36 -2.20
CA SER A 130 -7.68 5.58 -0.96
C SER A 130 -6.86 4.29 -0.95
N GLN A 131 -6.68 3.63 -2.09
CA GLN A 131 -5.87 2.43 -2.21
C GLN A 131 -4.38 2.69 -1.91
N ILE A 132 -3.80 3.76 -2.46
CA ILE A 132 -2.41 4.17 -2.15
C ILE A 132 -2.27 4.41 -0.65
N MET A 133 -3.15 5.22 -0.08
CA MET A 133 -3.04 5.63 1.32
C MET A 133 -3.34 4.49 2.30
N THR A 134 -4.27 3.60 1.98
CA THR A 134 -4.51 2.35 2.75
C THR A 134 -3.26 1.48 2.78
N ASN A 135 -2.53 1.37 1.67
CA ASN A 135 -1.27 0.64 1.64
C ASN A 135 -0.20 1.28 2.53
N PHE A 136 -0.09 2.61 2.53
CA PHE A 136 0.83 3.33 3.43
C PHE A 136 0.45 3.16 4.89
N LEU A 137 -0.84 3.29 5.24
CA LEU A 137 -1.35 3.12 6.60
C LEU A 137 -1.15 1.69 7.11
N ASN A 138 -1.38 0.68 6.26
CA ASN A 138 -1.13 -0.72 6.61
C ASN A 138 0.35 -0.97 6.88
N ASN A 139 1.26 -0.38 6.07
CA ASN A 139 2.69 -0.48 6.32
C ASN A 139 3.08 0.23 7.62
N ALA A 140 2.59 1.43 7.87
CA ALA A 140 2.83 2.17 9.11
C ALA A 140 2.37 1.35 10.33
N THR A 141 1.15 0.80 10.31
CA THR A 141 0.60 -0.04 11.39
C THR A 141 1.45 -1.29 11.63
N LYS A 142 1.92 -1.91 10.56
CA LYS A 142 2.71 -3.13 10.61
C LYS A 142 4.09 -2.92 11.22
N PHE A 143 4.73 -1.80 10.95
CA PHE A 143 6.13 -1.54 11.33
C PHE A 143 6.30 -0.60 12.52
N THR A 144 5.22 -0.04 13.06
CA THR A 144 5.22 0.78 14.27
C THR A 144 4.73 -0.05 15.45
N LYS A 145 5.54 -0.12 16.51
CA LYS A 145 5.16 -0.82 17.76
C LYS A 145 4.67 0.14 18.85
N SER A 146 5.15 1.37 18.83
CA SER A 146 4.80 2.43 19.78
C SER A 146 5.12 3.79 19.18
N GLY A 147 4.57 4.85 19.75
CA GLY A 147 4.71 6.20 19.22
C GLY A 147 3.47 6.62 18.45
N TYR A 148 3.63 7.13 17.23
CA TYR A 148 2.48 7.63 16.45
C TYR A 148 2.51 7.20 14.98
N ILE A 149 1.32 7.23 14.39
CA ILE A 149 1.09 7.23 12.95
C ILE A 149 0.31 8.49 12.61
N LYS A 150 0.76 9.25 11.63
CA LYS A 150 0.12 10.50 11.20
C LYS A 150 -0.36 10.38 9.76
N LEU A 151 -1.62 10.73 9.51
CA LEU A 151 -2.22 10.87 8.19
C LEU A 151 -2.51 12.35 7.95
N GLY A 152 -2.04 12.89 6.83
CA GLY A 152 -2.27 14.30 6.54
C GLY A 152 -1.99 14.68 5.10
N TYR A 153 -2.17 15.97 4.81
CA TYR A 153 -1.75 16.55 3.54
C TYR A 153 -1.32 18.01 3.71
N GLU A 154 -0.45 18.44 2.82
CA GLU A 154 0.08 19.79 2.69
C GLU A 154 -0.11 20.28 1.25
N ILE A 155 -0.31 21.60 1.09
CA ILE A 155 -0.51 22.22 -0.23
C ILE A 155 0.66 23.15 -0.49
N ASP A 156 1.33 22.97 -1.60
CA ASP A 156 2.28 23.94 -2.12
C ASP A 156 1.62 24.75 -3.26
N PHE A 157 1.23 25.98 -2.93
CA PHE A 157 0.63 26.89 -3.88
C PHE A 157 1.63 27.46 -4.90
N SER A 158 2.94 27.31 -4.65
CA SER A 158 3.99 27.79 -5.57
C SER A 158 4.27 26.80 -6.70
N THR A 159 4.16 25.51 -6.42
CA THR A 159 4.37 24.43 -7.39
C THR A 159 3.07 23.82 -7.91
N TYR A 160 1.92 24.22 -7.35
CA TYR A 160 0.61 23.62 -7.63
C TYR A 160 0.61 22.10 -7.35
N GLU A 161 1.20 21.70 -6.24
CA GLU A 161 1.26 20.31 -5.80
C GLU A 161 0.58 20.13 -4.43
N VAL A 162 -0.11 19.02 -4.26
CA VAL A 162 -0.58 18.54 -2.95
C VAL A 162 0.21 17.32 -2.55
N SER A 163 0.75 17.34 -1.33
CA SER A 163 1.49 16.23 -0.72
C SER A 163 0.60 15.53 0.28
N ILE A 164 0.11 14.34 -0.04
CA ILE A 164 -0.71 13.51 0.85
C ILE A 164 0.21 12.45 1.45
N TYR A 165 0.27 12.33 2.77
CA TYR A 165 1.29 11.52 3.41
C TYR A 165 0.79 10.69 4.59
N VAL A 166 1.53 9.61 4.84
CA VAL A 166 1.53 8.85 6.10
C VAL A 166 2.93 8.90 6.68
N GLU A 167 3.03 9.34 7.93
CA GLU A 167 4.27 9.38 8.71
C GLU A 167 4.12 8.45 9.91
N ASP A 168 5.16 7.68 10.19
CA ASP A 168 5.20 6.73 11.32
C ASP A 168 6.50 6.87 12.10
N THR A 169 6.48 6.44 13.37
CA THR A 169 7.65 6.34 14.25
C THR A 169 8.15 4.90 14.39
N GLY A 170 7.99 4.10 13.33
CA GLY A 170 8.40 2.71 13.31
C GLY A 170 9.92 2.50 13.19
N LYS A 171 10.30 1.29 12.77
CA LYS A 171 11.71 0.88 12.68
C LYS A 171 12.55 1.68 11.67
N GLY A 172 11.91 2.36 10.73
CA GLY A 172 12.56 3.03 9.61
C GLY A 172 13.11 2.07 8.55
N ILE A 173 13.67 2.67 7.47
CA ILE A 173 14.16 1.96 6.29
C ILE A 173 15.58 2.42 5.99
N PRO A 174 16.56 1.48 5.87
CA PRO A 174 17.91 1.79 5.47
C PRO A 174 17.94 2.54 4.13
N LYS A 175 18.85 3.48 3.98
CA LYS A 175 18.92 4.33 2.77
C LYS A 175 19.12 3.53 1.48
N GLU A 176 19.87 2.46 1.55
CA GLU A 176 20.11 1.51 0.45
C GLU A 176 18.86 0.76 0.02
N GLU A 177 17.90 0.53 0.94
CA GLU A 177 16.67 -0.20 0.66
C GLU A 177 15.52 0.70 0.20
N GLN A 178 15.60 2.02 0.40
CA GLN A 178 14.50 2.95 0.10
C GLN A 178 14.07 2.97 -1.38
N ARG A 179 14.92 2.51 -2.29
CA ARG A 179 14.54 2.29 -3.69
C ARG A 179 13.96 0.91 -3.90
N MET A 180 14.50 -0.10 -3.22
CA MET A 180 14.14 -1.50 -3.39
C MET A 180 12.75 -1.82 -2.85
N ILE A 181 12.27 -1.09 -1.84
CA ILE A 181 10.92 -1.30 -1.28
C ILE A 181 9.78 -1.11 -2.28
N PHE A 182 10.05 -0.46 -3.41
CA PHE A 182 9.09 -0.29 -4.51
C PHE A 182 9.19 -1.39 -5.58
N GLU A 183 10.18 -2.27 -5.47
CA GLU A 183 10.30 -3.42 -6.36
C GLU A 183 9.24 -4.48 -6.02
N ARG A 184 8.83 -5.25 -7.03
CA ARG A 184 7.82 -6.30 -6.87
C ARG A 184 8.36 -7.43 -6.00
N PHE A 185 7.56 -7.90 -5.04
CA PHE A 185 7.87 -8.97 -4.07
C PHE A 185 9.01 -8.63 -3.10
N TYR A 186 9.51 -7.42 -3.11
CA TYR A 186 10.52 -7.03 -2.13
C TYR A 186 9.91 -6.96 -0.73
N LYS A 187 10.59 -7.57 0.23
CA LYS A 187 10.28 -7.53 1.65
C LYS A 187 11.57 -7.27 2.42
N GLN A 188 11.58 -6.27 3.27
CA GLN A 188 12.70 -5.98 4.16
C GLN A 188 12.93 -7.11 5.18
N ASP A 189 11.88 -7.85 5.51
CA ASP A 189 11.88 -8.96 6.44
C ASP A 189 10.91 -10.04 5.91
N GLU A 190 11.43 -11.22 5.61
CA GLU A 190 10.65 -12.33 5.08
C GLU A 190 9.64 -12.90 6.09
N PHE A 191 9.90 -12.72 7.39
CA PHE A 191 9.00 -13.16 8.46
C PHE A 191 7.80 -12.22 8.66
N VAL A 192 7.85 -11.02 8.10
CA VAL A 192 6.76 -10.06 8.23
C VAL A 192 5.74 -10.27 7.12
N GLN A 193 4.52 -10.61 7.52
CA GLN A 193 3.41 -10.93 6.62
C GLN A 193 3.12 -9.83 5.60
N GLY A 194 2.98 -10.19 4.33
CA GLY A 194 2.64 -9.27 3.24
C GLY A 194 2.99 -9.85 1.88
N THR A 195 2.40 -9.31 0.81
CA THR A 195 2.57 -9.78 -0.57
C THR A 195 3.83 -9.25 -1.26
N GLY A 196 4.41 -8.15 -0.74
CA GLY A 196 5.50 -7.43 -1.41
C GLY A 196 5.08 -6.71 -2.71
N LEU A 197 3.78 -6.63 -3.01
CA LEU A 197 3.26 -6.01 -4.22
C LEU A 197 2.63 -4.63 -3.98
N GLY A 198 2.22 -4.33 -2.75
CA GLY A 198 1.45 -3.13 -2.45
C GLY A 198 2.13 -1.82 -2.86
N LEU A 199 3.40 -1.61 -2.49
CA LEU A 199 4.11 -0.37 -2.85
C LEU A 199 4.38 -0.27 -4.35
N SER A 200 4.68 -1.37 -5.04
CA SER A 200 4.87 -1.38 -6.50
C SER A 200 3.57 -1.06 -7.25
N ILE A 201 2.43 -1.58 -6.78
CA ILE A 201 1.11 -1.23 -7.31
C ILE A 201 0.80 0.25 -7.04
N SER A 202 1.07 0.74 -5.81
CA SER A 202 0.86 2.15 -5.46
C SER A 202 1.66 3.09 -6.35
N MET A 203 2.93 2.75 -6.68
CA MET A 203 3.75 3.53 -7.62
C MET A 203 3.07 3.68 -8.99
N VAL A 204 2.59 2.58 -9.56
CA VAL A 204 1.96 2.62 -10.89
C VAL A 204 0.63 3.38 -10.86
N ILE A 205 -0.17 3.20 -9.79
CA ILE A 205 -1.41 3.98 -9.62
C ILE A 205 -1.09 5.48 -9.53
N ALA A 206 -0.09 5.85 -8.73
CA ALA A 206 0.34 7.24 -8.57
C ALA A 206 0.77 7.87 -9.91
N GLU A 207 1.58 7.17 -10.70
CA GLU A 207 2.00 7.61 -12.04
C GLU A 207 0.80 7.79 -12.99
N LYS A 208 -0.16 6.87 -12.96
CA LYS A 208 -1.38 6.95 -13.77
C LYS A 208 -2.30 8.10 -13.35
N LEU A 209 -2.30 8.48 -12.08
CA LEU A 209 -3.00 9.67 -11.57
C LEU A 209 -2.24 10.97 -11.88
N GLY A 210 -1.05 10.89 -12.52
CA GLY A 210 -0.20 12.05 -12.84
C GLY A 210 0.67 12.53 -11.69
N GLY A 211 0.76 11.75 -10.61
CA GLY A 211 1.56 12.06 -9.44
C GLY A 211 2.80 11.18 -9.30
N LYS A 212 3.44 11.25 -8.14
CA LYS A 212 4.61 10.44 -7.80
C LYS A 212 4.62 10.09 -6.31
N ILE A 213 5.25 8.96 -5.96
CA ILE A 213 5.46 8.55 -4.57
C ILE A 213 6.93 8.80 -4.19
N SER A 214 7.13 9.26 -2.97
CA SER A 214 8.44 9.38 -2.35
C SER A 214 8.44 8.83 -0.93
N VAL A 215 9.61 8.48 -0.42
CA VAL A 215 9.82 8.04 0.95
C VAL A 215 10.98 8.82 1.56
N ALA A 216 10.78 9.31 2.78
CA ALA A 216 11.83 9.84 3.65
C ALA A 216 11.86 8.97 4.91
N SER A 217 12.98 8.32 5.21
CA SER A 217 13.07 7.39 6.32
C SER A 217 14.47 7.35 6.91
N GLU A 218 14.54 7.12 8.22
CA GLU A 218 15.77 6.91 8.97
C GLU A 218 15.56 5.78 9.97
N ILE A 219 16.54 4.87 10.06
CA ILE A 219 16.48 3.72 10.98
C ILE A 219 16.29 4.22 12.42
N GLY A 220 15.30 3.66 13.10
CA GLY A 220 14.94 3.98 14.48
C GLY A 220 14.18 5.29 14.68
N LYS A 221 13.89 6.05 13.59
CA LYS A 221 13.08 7.27 13.66
C LYS A 221 11.73 7.14 12.98
N GLY A 222 11.59 6.16 12.06
CA GLY A 222 10.38 5.92 11.31
C GLY A 222 10.47 6.32 9.85
N SER A 223 9.31 6.43 9.20
CA SER A 223 9.20 6.70 7.77
C SER A 223 8.07 7.66 7.46
N ARG A 224 8.24 8.46 6.42
CA ARG A 224 7.18 9.28 5.82
C ARG A 224 7.05 8.90 4.35
N PHE A 225 5.94 8.28 4.00
CA PHE A 225 5.54 8.00 2.62
C PHE A 225 4.65 9.13 2.13
N THR A 226 4.98 9.70 0.98
CA THR A 226 4.26 10.85 0.42
C THR A 226 3.81 10.55 -1.00
N PHE A 227 2.54 10.76 -1.29
CA PHE A 227 1.99 10.84 -2.62
C PHE A 227 1.89 12.32 -3.01
N LEU A 228 2.67 12.73 -3.99
CA LEU A 228 2.62 14.07 -4.57
C LEU A 228 1.71 14.03 -5.78
N LEU A 229 0.70 14.89 -5.80
CA LEU A 229 -0.26 15.02 -6.90
C LEU A 229 -0.30 16.48 -7.37
N PRO A 230 0.04 16.78 -8.63
CA PRO A 230 -0.20 18.11 -9.18
C PRO A 230 -1.70 18.38 -9.29
N TYR A 231 -2.11 19.61 -9.02
CA TYR A 231 -3.49 20.07 -9.21
C TYR A 231 -3.52 21.28 -10.12
N HIS A 232 -4.61 21.40 -10.92
CA HIS A 232 -4.82 22.56 -11.77
C HIS A 232 -5.56 23.65 -11.00
N ASN A 233 -5.08 24.88 -11.11
CA ASN A 233 -5.79 26.04 -10.61
C ASN A 233 -6.83 26.45 -11.64
N GLU A 234 -8.12 26.19 -11.40
CA GLU A 234 -9.21 26.53 -12.33
C GLU A 234 -9.29 28.03 -12.69
N SER A 235 -8.55 28.89 -11.98
CA SER A 235 -8.50 30.31 -12.27
C SER A 235 -7.70 30.69 -13.54
N GLU A 236 -6.88 29.81 -14.12
CA GLU A 236 -6.12 30.10 -15.34
C GLU A 236 -6.84 29.74 -16.64
N GLU A 237 -7.84 28.85 -16.62
CA GLU A 237 -8.60 28.52 -17.84
C GLU A 237 -9.55 29.66 -18.34
N VAL A 238 -9.91 30.60 -17.47
CA VAL A 238 -10.82 31.67 -17.82
C VAL A 238 -10.12 32.79 -18.64
N PHE A 239 -8.79 32.87 -18.61
CA PHE A 239 -8.02 33.91 -19.30
C PHE A 239 -7.42 33.51 -20.65
N SER A 240 -7.50 32.24 -21.06
CA SER A 240 -6.95 31.78 -22.35
C SER A 240 -7.99 31.61 -23.44
N ALA A 241 -9.27 31.92 -23.19
CA ALA A 241 -10.38 31.86 -24.17
C ALA A 241 -10.96 33.24 -24.52
N GLY A 242 -10.13 34.27 -24.47
CA GLY A 242 -10.50 35.66 -24.85
C GLY A 242 -9.74 36.16 -26.08
#